data_d36085f4d8a8213234f148722b322ed0
#
_entry.id   d36085f4d8a8213234f148722b322ed0
#
_cell.length_a   1.000
_cell.length_b   1.000
_cell.length_c   1.000
_cell.angle_alpha   90.00
_cell.angle_beta   90.00
_cell.angle_gamma   90.00
#
_symmetry.space_group_name_H-M   'P 1'
#
loop_
_entity.id
_entity.type
_entity.pdbx_description
1 polymer ?
#
loop_
_entity_poly.entity_id
_entity_poly.type
_entity_poly.pdbx_seq_one_letter_code
_entity_poly.pdbx_strand_id
1 'polypeptide(L)'
;MKVSRPRPPKRTHVVDYSIPILPRQVDSPVFVIASVRSGSTLLRMLLNSHSRIRAPHELHLRTIGVQLTPDFSEQSMQELGMDKVELEHVLWDRILELELERSGKEIIVDKTPGNVFVWERLHYAWPKAKFLFLLRHPEGVVSSLQNRKGNTSTREALETNALKYFKPMEEARRTLDGLTLRYEELTAEPERITRDVCAYLGVAWEPEMLDYSKHDQGRFVPNLGDRSDTIKSGRIQPARTFDNTDALSPELAEYAKAWGYS
;
A
#
# COMPACT_ATOMS: atom_id res chain seq x y z
N MET A 1 27.13 25.20 -4.34
CA MET A 1 26.38 25.02 -3.08
C MET A 1 24.97 24.56 -3.42
N LYS A 2 24.60 23.30 -3.09
CA LYS A 2 23.22 22.84 -3.24
C LYS A 2 22.42 23.35 -2.04
N VAL A 3 21.53 24.31 -2.27
CA VAL A 3 20.60 24.80 -1.25
C VAL A 3 19.63 23.65 -0.96
N SER A 4 19.72 23.04 0.22
CA SER A 4 18.74 22.06 0.69
C SER A 4 17.44 22.80 1.00
N ARG A 5 16.39 22.48 0.23
CA ARG A 5 15.05 22.99 0.54
C ARG A 5 14.61 22.43 1.90
N PRO A 6 14.07 23.24 2.80
CA PRO A 6 13.56 22.77 4.07
C PRO A 6 12.44 21.75 3.82
N ARG A 7 12.47 20.62 4.58
CA ARG A 7 11.37 19.66 4.56
C ARG A 7 10.11 20.36 5.04
N PRO A 8 8.98 20.22 4.32
CA PRO A 8 7.72 20.75 4.81
C PRO A 8 7.41 20.12 6.19
N PRO A 9 6.76 20.84 7.10
CA PRO A 9 6.41 20.34 8.42
C PRO A 9 5.53 19.09 8.28
N LYS A 10 5.68 18.13 9.21
CA LYS A 10 4.81 16.95 9.31
C LYS A 10 3.38 17.46 9.56
N ARG A 11 2.54 17.34 8.54
CA ARG A 11 1.14 17.72 8.62
C ARG A 11 0.39 16.56 9.29
N THR A 12 0.04 16.69 10.56
CA THR A 12 -1.02 15.92 11.19
C THR A 12 -2.34 16.57 10.77
N HIS A 13 -2.96 16.07 9.71
CA HIS A 13 -4.32 16.48 9.39
C HIS A 13 -5.26 15.75 10.34
N VAL A 14 -5.90 16.50 11.22
CA VAL A 14 -7.07 16.01 11.94
C VAL A 14 -8.20 15.98 10.91
N VAL A 15 -8.76 14.80 10.66
CA VAL A 15 -9.92 14.67 9.79
C VAL A 15 -11.15 15.12 10.58
N ASP A 16 -11.86 16.10 10.08
CA ASP A 16 -13.17 16.49 10.63
C ASP A 16 -14.24 15.58 10.02
N TYR A 17 -14.64 14.57 10.77
CA TYR A 17 -15.67 13.61 10.35
C TYR A 17 -17.09 14.20 10.31
N SER A 18 -17.29 15.47 10.65
CA SER A 18 -18.59 16.15 10.53
C SER A 18 -18.87 16.68 9.12
N ILE A 19 -17.84 16.80 8.28
CA ILE A 19 -17.97 17.27 6.91
C ILE A 19 -18.54 16.16 6.02
N PRO A 20 -19.60 16.42 5.23
CA PRO A 20 -20.14 15.41 4.34
C PRO A 20 -19.14 14.96 3.29
N ILE A 21 -19.06 13.63 3.07
CA ILE A 21 -18.24 13.07 2.00
C ILE A 21 -18.89 13.41 0.66
N LEU A 22 -18.15 14.09 -0.22
CA LEU A 22 -18.59 14.33 -1.60
C LEU A 22 -18.65 13.02 -2.40
N PRO A 23 -19.55 12.92 -3.39
CA PRO A 23 -19.60 11.75 -4.27
C PRO A 23 -18.23 11.45 -4.90
N ARG A 24 -17.80 10.19 -4.86
CA ARG A 24 -16.57 9.70 -5.49
C ARG A 24 -16.85 9.17 -6.89
N GLN A 25 -15.90 9.37 -7.79
CA GLN A 25 -15.94 8.79 -9.13
C GLN A 25 -15.57 7.30 -9.07
N VAL A 26 -14.66 6.93 -8.17
CA VAL A 26 -14.31 5.54 -7.89
C VAL A 26 -14.99 5.11 -6.60
N ASP A 27 -16.10 4.38 -6.70
CA ASP A 27 -16.93 4.02 -5.53
C ASP A 27 -16.23 3.04 -4.57
N SER A 28 -15.48 2.08 -5.10
CA SER A 28 -14.86 1.00 -4.32
C SER A 28 -13.41 0.72 -4.76
N PRO A 29 -12.47 1.65 -4.52
CA PRO A 29 -11.06 1.38 -4.77
C PRO A 29 -10.54 0.30 -3.82
N VAL A 30 -9.44 -0.34 -4.21
CA VAL A 30 -8.75 -1.36 -3.41
C VAL A 30 -7.44 -0.78 -2.89
N PHE A 31 -7.22 -0.87 -1.59
CA PHE A 31 -5.96 -0.43 -0.97
C PHE A 31 -5.18 -1.61 -0.39
N VAL A 32 -3.92 -1.75 -0.82
CA VAL A 32 -2.99 -2.69 -0.19
C VAL A 32 -2.35 -2.01 1.02
N ILE A 33 -2.61 -2.54 2.19
CA ILE A 33 -2.06 -2.13 3.47
C ILE A 33 -0.92 -3.09 3.82
N ALA A 34 0.31 -2.61 3.73
CA ALA A 34 1.50 -3.45 3.85
C ALA A 34 2.71 -2.64 4.29
N SER A 35 3.63 -3.27 5.01
CA SER A 35 4.91 -2.64 5.31
C SER A 35 5.79 -2.55 4.08
N VAL A 36 6.81 -1.69 4.15
CA VAL A 36 7.92 -1.78 3.20
C VAL A 36 8.55 -3.18 3.23
N ARG A 37 9.02 -3.67 2.11
CA ARG A 37 9.69 -4.99 1.99
C ARG A 37 8.81 -6.21 2.31
N SER A 38 7.50 -6.07 2.34
CA SER A 38 6.56 -7.18 2.55
C SER A 38 6.27 -8.02 1.29
N GLY A 39 6.87 -7.72 0.14
CA GLY A 39 6.54 -8.38 -1.13
C GLY A 39 5.35 -7.76 -1.87
N SER A 40 4.88 -6.61 -1.42
CA SER A 40 3.72 -5.92 -2.01
C SER A 40 3.90 -5.54 -3.49
N THR A 41 5.13 -5.41 -3.97
CA THR A 41 5.40 -5.21 -5.40
C THR A 41 5.05 -6.47 -6.21
N LEU A 42 5.37 -7.67 -5.72
CA LEU A 42 4.96 -8.92 -6.36
C LEU A 42 3.44 -9.01 -6.43
N LEU A 43 2.74 -8.82 -5.30
CA LEU A 43 1.26 -8.83 -5.28
C LEU A 43 0.69 -7.84 -6.30
N ARG A 44 1.20 -6.60 -6.34
CA ARG A 44 0.78 -5.60 -7.31
C ARG A 44 0.92 -6.08 -8.76
N MET A 45 2.06 -6.70 -9.08
CA MET A 45 2.32 -7.16 -10.45
C MET A 45 1.39 -8.31 -10.86
N LEU A 46 1.15 -9.25 -9.96
CA LEU A 46 0.18 -10.34 -10.19
C LEU A 46 -1.22 -9.76 -10.41
N LEU A 47 -1.66 -8.82 -9.59
CA LEU A 47 -2.96 -8.16 -9.74
C LEU A 47 -3.05 -7.34 -11.04
N ASN A 48 -2.00 -6.59 -11.40
CA ASN A 48 -1.98 -5.80 -12.63
C ASN A 48 -2.01 -6.66 -13.90
N SER A 49 -1.63 -7.93 -13.80
CA SER A 49 -1.66 -8.89 -14.92
C SER A 49 -3.07 -9.41 -15.22
N HIS A 50 -4.03 -9.21 -14.32
CA HIS A 50 -5.44 -9.52 -14.55
C HIS A 50 -6.08 -8.55 -15.55
N SER A 51 -6.93 -9.04 -16.44
CA SER A 51 -7.57 -8.24 -17.51
C SER A 51 -8.43 -7.08 -16.96
N ARG A 52 -9.08 -7.24 -15.80
CA ARG A 52 -10.00 -6.27 -15.20
C ARG A 52 -9.42 -5.47 -14.04
N ILE A 53 -8.20 -5.77 -13.58
CA ILE A 53 -7.60 -5.11 -12.41
C ILE A 53 -6.44 -4.22 -12.86
N ARG A 54 -6.52 -2.93 -12.57
CA ARG A 54 -5.45 -1.98 -12.70
C ARG A 54 -4.73 -1.80 -11.36
N ALA A 55 -3.46 -2.15 -11.30
CA ALA A 55 -2.59 -1.91 -10.16
C ALA A 55 -1.34 -1.16 -10.64
N PRO A 56 -1.36 0.19 -10.69
CA PRO A 56 -0.26 0.99 -11.16
C PRO A 56 0.94 0.93 -10.21
N HIS A 57 2.02 1.65 -10.55
CA HIS A 57 3.08 1.90 -9.58
C HIS A 57 2.55 2.66 -8.35
N GLU A 58 3.37 2.80 -7.31
CA GLU A 58 2.99 3.48 -6.07
C GLU A 58 2.54 4.93 -6.36
N LEU A 59 1.28 5.24 -6.03
CA LEU A 59 0.68 6.56 -6.31
C LEU A 59 1.06 7.61 -5.27
N HIS A 60 1.44 7.18 -4.07
CA HIS A 60 1.80 8.07 -2.97
C HIS A 60 0.76 9.16 -2.66
N LEU A 61 -0.53 8.85 -2.77
CA LEU A 61 -1.65 9.78 -2.60
C LEU A 61 -1.49 10.65 -1.35
N ARG A 62 -1.11 10.07 -0.21
CA ARG A 62 -0.93 10.81 1.04
C ARG A 62 0.05 11.98 0.97
N THR A 63 0.91 12.02 -0.04
CA THR A 63 1.90 13.11 -0.22
C THR A 63 1.42 14.17 -1.20
N ILE A 64 0.28 13.94 -1.85
CA ILE A 64 -0.40 14.87 -2.73
C ILE A 64 -1.36 15.69 -1.87
N GLY A 65 -1.14 16.97 -1.81
CA GLY A 65 -1.90 17.86 -0.94
C GLY A 65 -2.33 19.13 -1.63
N VAL A 66 -3.35 19.76 -1.09
CA VAL A 66 -3.88 21.07 -1.51
C VAL A 66 -3.32 22.16 -0.59
N GLN A 67 -3.08 23.33 -1.12
CA GLN A 67 -2.75 24.52 -0.33
C GLN A 67 -3.80 25.60 -0.61
N LEU A 68 -4.48 26.02 0.44
CA LEU A 68 -5.42 27.13 0.41
C LEU A 68 -4.75 28.37 1.03
N THR A 69 -5.10 29.55 0.51
CA THR A 69 -4.69 30.83 1.11
C THR A 69 -5.80 31.27 2.10
N PRO A 70 -5.45 31.72 3.32
CA PRO A 70 -6.44 31.98 4.37
C PRO A 70 -7.52 33.00 4.00
N ASP A 71 -7.17 34.02 3.22
CA ASP A 71 -8.03 35.20 3.05
C ASP A 71 -9.17 35.02 2.04
N PHE A 72 -9.04 34.09 1.08
CA PHE A 72 -10.03 33.95 0.01
C PHE A 72 -10.40 32.49 -0.26
N SER A 73 -9.45 31.66 -0.62
CA SER A 73 -9.76 30.30 -1.08
C SER A 73 -10.24 29.41 0.07
N GLU A 74 -9.72 29.59 1.28
CA GLU A 74 -10.19 28.83 2.45
C GLU A 74 -11.64 29.20 2.79
N GLN A 75 -11.98 30.50 2.84
CA GLN A 75 -13.34 30.96 3.09
C GLN A 75 -14.30 30.49 1.99
N SER A 76 -13.88 30.61 0.70
CA SER A 76 -14.72 30.15 -0.40
C SER A 76 -15.02 28.65 -0.35
N MET A 77 -14.04 27.83 0.04
CA MET A 77 -14.25 26.39 0.18
C MET A 77 -15.12 26.05 1.38
N GLN A 78 -14.98 26.77 2.49
CA GLN A 78 -15.86 26.63 3.66
C GLN A 78 -17.32 26.96 3.32
N GLU A 79 -17.58 28.05 2.57
CA GLU A 79 -18.93 28.39 2.09
C GLU A 79 -19.53 27.30 1.17
N LEU A 80 -18.70 26.55 0.47
CA LEU A 80 -19.10 25.41 -0.36
C LEU A 80 -19.22 24.08 0.46
N GLY A 81 -19.00 24.13 1.77
CA GLY A 81 -19.05 22.95 2.64
C GLY A 81 -17.86 22.01 2.42
N MET A 82 -16.73 22.51 1.94
CA MET A 82 -15.50 21.76 1.70
C MET A 82 -14.38 22.26 2.58
N ASP A 83 -13.66 21.35 3.18
CA ASP A 83 -12.38 21.65 3.81
C ASP A 83 -11.20 21.21 2.94
N LYS A 84 -10.01 21.51 3.41
CA LYS A 84 -8.78 21.11 2.74
C LYS A 84 -8.63 19.60 2.61
N VAL A 85 -9.08 18.84 3.61
CA VAL A 85 -8.95 17.38 3.62
C VAL A 85 -9.86 16.76 2.57
N GLU A 86 -11.09 17.26 2.47
CA GLU A 86 -12.04 16.80 1.46
C GLU A 86 -11.58 17.15 0.04
N LEU A 87 -11.00 18.34 -0.16
CA LEU A 87 -10.38 18.69 -1.44
C LEU A 87 -9.22 17.76 -1.82
N GLU A 88 -8.40 17.35 -0.84
CA GLU A 88 -7.36 16.35 -1.07
C GLU A 88 -7.97 15.00 -1.46
N HIS A 89 -9.07 14.58 -0.84
CA HIS A 89 -9.77 13.36 -1.19
C HIS A 89 -10.39 13.42 -2.60
N VAL A 90 -10.98 14.53 -2.99
CA VAL A 90 -11.48 14.75 -4.37
C VAL A 90 -10.34 14.64 -5.39
N LEU A 91 -9.18 15.23 -5.09
CA LEU A 91 -8.00 15.13 -5.94
C LEU A 91 -7.47 13.69 -6.04
N TRP A 92 -7.42 12.97 -4.92
CA TRP A 92 -7.00 11.57 -4.91
C TRP A 92 -7.96 10.69 -5.72
N ASP A 93 -9.27 10.91 -5.56
CA ASP A 93 -10.30 10.21 -6.31
C ASP A 93 -10.15 10.42 -7.82
N ARG A 94 -9.94 11.66 -8.25
CA ARG A 94 -9.73 11.97 -9.67
C ARG A 94 -8.45 11.31 -10.23
N ILE A 95 -7.40 11.16 -9.42
CA ILE A 95 -6.18 10.45 -9.84
C ILE A 95 -6.48 8.96 -10.04
N LEU A 96 -7.22 8.33 -9.12
CA LEU A 96 -7.62 6.93 -9.23
C LEU A 96 -8.50 6.70 -10.46
N GLU A 97 -9.49 7.56 -10.68
CA GLU A 97 -10.39 7.51 -11.82
C GLU A 97 -9.62 7.65 -13.16
N LEU A 98 -8.78 8.67 -13.28
CA LEU A 98 -7.97 8.88 -14.50
C LEU A 98 -7.08 7.69 -14.84
N GLU A 99 -6.51 7.04 -13.83
CA GLU A 99 -5.68 5.85 -14.02
C GLU A 99 -6.53 4.64 -14.44
N LEU A 100 -7.73 4.54 -13.90
CA LEU A 100 -8.69 3.50 -14.28
C LEU A 100 -9.19 3.71 -15.71
N GLU A 101 -9.63 4.91 -16.07
CA GLU A 101 -10.06 5.28 -17.42
C GLU A 101 -8.98 4.99 -18.48
N ARG A 102 -7.73 5.40 -18.22
CA ARG A 102 -6.60 5.16 -19.13
C ARG A 102 -6.29 3.69 -19.35
N SER A 103 -6.52 2.90 -18.34
CA SER A 103 -6.25 1.46 -18.42
C SER A 103 -7.35 0.68 -19.13
N GLY A 104 -8.57 1.22 -19.21
CA GLY A 104 -9.77 0.52 -19.68
C GLY A 104 -10.19 -0.65 -18.78
N LYS A 105 -9.65 -0.72 -17.55
CA LYS A 105 -9.97 -1.77 -16.56
C LYS A 105 -11.03 -1.29 -15.58
N GLU A 106 -11.52 -2.18 -14.71
CA GLU A 106 -12.69 -1.93 -13.88
C GLU A 106 -12.37 -1.71 -12.40
N ILE A 107 -11.28 -2.29 -11.90
CA ILE A 107 -10.88 -2.26 -10.50
C ILE A 107 -9.52 -1.57 -10.38
N ILE A 108 -9.44 -0.52 -9.58
CA ILE A 108 -8.17 0.15 -9.26
C ILE A 108 -7.64 -0.33 -7.92
N VAL A 109 -6.35 -0.70 -7.90
CA VAL A 109 -5.63 -1.12 -6.69
C VAL A 109 -4.47 -0.17 -6.44
N ASP A 110 -4.52 0.64 -5.38
CA ASP A 110 -3.34 1.40 -4.94
C ASP A 110 -2.52 0.58 -3.94
N LYS A 111 -1.30 0.28 -4.36
CA LYS A 111 -0.29 -0.35 -3.53
C LYS A 111 0.82 0.65 -3.23
N THR A 112 0.67 1.40 -2.17
CA THR A 112 1.68 2.30 -1.64
C THR A 112 1.94 1.94 -0.17
N PRO A 113 3.19 1.62 0.24
CA PRO A 113 3.46 1.28 1.65
C PRO A 113 3.06 2.40 2.62
N GLY A 114 3.05 3.64 2.15
CA GLY A 114 2.59 4.79 2.93
C GLY A 114 1.10 4.80 3.28
N ASN A 115 0.28 3.94 2.67
CA ASN A 115 -1.15 3.84 2.96
C ASN A 115 -1.42 3.43 4.42
N VAL A 116 -0.51 2.69 5.04
CA VAL A 116 -0.61 2.34 6.47
C VAL A 116 -0.69 3.56 7.40
N PHE A 117 -0.22 4.73 6.97
CA PHE A 117 -0.22 5.96 7.80
C PHE A 117 -1.45 6.84 7.58
N VAL A 118 -2.34 6.43 6.69
CA VAL A 118 -3.56 7.20 6.33
C VAL A 118 -4.76 6.28 6.11
N TRP A 119 -4.71 5.05 6.64
CA TRP A 119 -5.76 4.07 6.44
C TRP A 119 -7.14 4.56 6.92
N GLU A 120 -7.19 5.31 8.01
CA GLU A 120 -8.43 5.94 8.50
C GLU A 120 -9.01 6.92 7.48
N ARG A 121 -8.15 7.77 6.88
CA ARG A 121 -8.57 8.69 5.83
C ARG A 121 -9.04 7.97 4.58
N LEU A 122 -8.37 6.87 4.19
CA LEU A 122 -8.77 6.06 3.04
C LEU A 122 -10.14 5.43 3.27
N HIS A 123 -10.36 4.87 4.46
CA HIS A 123 -11.65 4.31 4.84
C HIS A 123 -12.75 5.37 4.92
N TYR A 124 -12.44 6.53 5.50
CA TYR A 124 -13.37 7.67 5.54
C TYR A 124 -13.72 8.17 4.15
N ALA A 125 -12.72 8.43 3.30
CA ALA A 125 -12.94 8.96 1.95
C ALA A 125 -13.70 7.99 1.04
N TRP A 126 -13.52 6.68 1.22
CA TRP A 126 -14.19 5.61 0.47
C TRP A 126 -14.76 4.54 1.41
N PRO A 127 -15.97 4.74 1.95
CA PRO A 127 -16.56 3.77 2.89
C PRO A 127 -16.76 2.36 2.32
N LYS A 128 -16.79 2.22 0.99
CA LYS A 128 -16.90 0.94 0.28
C LYS A 128 -15.55 0.41 -0.22
N ALA A 129 -14.44 1.06 0.12
CA ALA A 129 -13.11 0.58 -0.26
C ALA A 129 -12.87 -0.84 0.24
N LYS A 130 -12.15 -1.64 -0.56
CA LYS A 130 -11.70 -2.96 -0.17
C LYS A 130 -10.24 -2.89 0.28
N PHE A 131 -9.89 -3.66 1.31
CA PHE A 131 -8.55 -3.65 1.89
C PHE A 131 -7.90 -5.02 1.77
N LEU A 132 -6.67 -5.04 1.28
CA LEU A 132 -5.80 -6.22 1.23
C LEU A 132 -4.64 -6.00 2.21
N PHE A 133 -4.58 -6.80 3.25
CA PHE A 133 -3.49 -6.77 4.24
C PHE A 133 -2.43 -7.79 3.84
N LEU A 134 -1.23 -7.34 3.48
CA LEU A 134 -0.13 -8.24 3.14
C LEU A 134 0.88 -8.26 4.26
N LEU A 135 0.87 -9.34 5.02
CA LEU A 135 1.80 -9.65 6.09
C LEU A 135 3.06 -10.33 5.53
N ARG A 136 4.15 -10.19 6.23
CA ARG A 136 5.38 -10.93 6.02
C ARG A 136 6.04 -11.18 7.37
N HIS A 137 6.74 -12.31 7.51
CA HIS A 137 7.51 -12.61 8.70
C HIS A 137 8.39 -11.41 9.08
N PRO A 138 8.34 -10.90 10.34
CA PRO A 138 9.09 -9.71 10.75
C PRO A 138 10.58 -9.78 10.43
N GLU A 139 11.23 -10.95 10.68
CA GLU A 139 12.62 -11.17 10.28
C GLU A 139 12.83 -11.05 8.77
N GLY A 140 11.87 -11.51 7.97
CA GLY A 140 11.91 -11.38 6.52
C GLY A 140 11.90 -9.92 6.05
N VAL A 141 11.19 -9.03 6.77
CA VAL A 141 11.19 -7.60 6.50
C VAL A 141 12.52 -6.98 6.92
N VAL A 142 13.00 -7.24 8.14
CA VAL A 142 14.26 -6.68 8.68
C VAL A 142 15.45 -7.13 7.84
N SER A 143 15.59 -8.43 7.56
CA SER A 143 16.64 -8.97 6.67
C SER A 143 16.61 -8.35 5.29
N SER A 144 15.42 -8.13 4.72
CA SER A 144 15.29 -7.48 3.41
C SER A 144 15.70 -6.01 3.44
N LEU A 145 15.47 -5.30 4.54
CA LEU A 145 15.96 -3.94 4.75
C LEU A 145 17.49 -3.92 4.90
N GLN A 146 18.04 -4.86 5.65
CA GLN A 146 19.48 -4.99 5.90
C GLN A 146 20.25 -5.25 4.61
N ASN A 147 19.75 -6.15 3.77
CA ASN A 147 20.39 -6.54 2.51
C ASN A 147 20.20 -5.51 1.36
N ARG A 148 19.60 -4.36 1.65
CA ARG A 148 19.46 -3.30 0.65
C ARG A 148 20.82 -2.71 0.33
N LYS A 149 21.14 -2.62 -0.97
CA LYS A 149 22.42 -2.05 -1.44
C LYS A 149 22.65 -0.64 -0.88
N GLY A 150 23.77 -0.44 -0.23
CA GLY A 150 24.15 0.83 0.40
C GLY A 150 23.50 1.08 1.77
N ASN A 151 22.86 0.07 2.37
CA ASN A 151 22.36 0.19 3.74
C ASN A 151 23.53 0.11 4.74
N THR A 152 23.57 1.08 5.66
CA THR A 152 24.56 1.16 6.76
C THR A 152 23.86 1.26 8.13
N SER A 153 22.56 1.04 8.17
CA SER A 153 21.77 1.15 9.40
C SER A 153 22.04 -0.04 10.32
N THR A 154 22.01 0.20 11.63
CA THR A 154 22.07 -0.86 12.63
C THR A 154 20.79 -1.69 12.59
N ARG A 155 20.84 -2.92 13.11
CA ARG A 155 19.67 -3.79 13.20
C ARG A 155 18.53 -3.11 13.98
N GLU A 156 18.80 -2.48 15.11
CA GLU A 156 17.82 -1.74 15.91
C GLU A 156 17.11 -0.64 15.11
N ALA A 157 17.85 0.10 14.30
CA ALA A 157 17.27 1.12 13.42
C ALA A 157 16.36 0.52 12.35
N LEU A 158 16.69 -0.67 11.84
CA LEU A 158 15.88 -1.41 10.86
C LEU A 158 14.61 -1.97 11.49
N GLU A 159 14.70 -2.53 12.71
CA GLU A 159 13.55 -2.99 13.49
C GLU A 159 12.62 -1.83 13.83
N THR A 160 13.15 -0.72 14.34
CA THR A 160 12.38 0.51 14.57
C THR A 160 11.68 0.99 13.30
N ASN A 161 12.35 0.89 12.14
CA ASN A 161 11.73 1.24 10.87
C ASN A 161 10.60 0.29 10.48
N ALA A 162 10.74 -1.02 10.70
CA ALA A 162 9.68 -2.00 10.45
C ALA A 162 8.46 -1.75 11.36
N LEU A 163 8.70 -1.55 12.66
CA LEU A 163 7.67 -1.27 13.66
C LEU A 163 6.82 -0.02 13.35
N LYS A 164 7.40 1.01 12.74
CA LYS A 164 6.65 2.19 12.27
C LYS A 164 5.52 1.82 11.31
N TYR A 165 5.70 0.76 10.52
CA TYR A 165 4.68 0.28 9.58
C TYR A 165 3.78 -0.76 10.23
N PHE A 166 4.33 -1.64 11.08
CA PHE A 166 3.57 -2.76 11.66
C PHE A 166 2.46 -2.28 12.57
N LYS A 167 2.73 -1.27 13.41
CA LYS A 167 1.74 -0.73 14.32
C LYS A 167 0.47 -0.24 13.60
N PRO A 168 0.51 0.75 12.70
CA PRO A 168 -0.69 1.22 12.02
C PRO A 168 -1.29 0.17 11.08
N MET A 169 -0.49 -0.73 10.50
CA MET A 169 -0.99 -1.84 9.70
C MET A 169 -1.83 -2.81 10.53
N GLU A 170 -1.39 -3.17 11.73
CA GLU A 170 -2.12 -4.05 12.63
C GLU A 170 -3.38 -3.37 13.18
N GLU A 171 -3.31 -2.07 13.48
CA GLU A 171 -4.49 -1.28 13.86
C GLU A 171 -5.55 -1.31 12.75
N ALA A 172 -5.14 -1.05 11.50
CA ALA A 172 -6.02 -1.13 10.34
C ALA A 172 -6.63 -2.53 10.17
N ARG A 173 -5.80 -3.59 10.27
CA ARG A 173 -6.22 -4.99 10.10
C ARG A 173 -7.23 -5.45 11.15
N ARG A 174 -7.14 -4.92 12.36
CA ARG A 174 -8.10 -5.23 13.44
C ARG A 174 -9.38 -4.42 13.35
N THR A 175 -9.35 -3.30 12.67
CA THR A 175 -10.46 -2.33 12.62
C THR A 175 -11.29 -2.49 11.36
N LEU A 176 -10.67 -2.79 10.24
CA LEU A 176 -11.31 -2.84 8.93
C LEU A 176 -11.59 -4.26 8.48
N ASP A 177 -12.73 -4.44 7.82
CA ASP A 177 -12.98 -5.64 7.05
C ASP A 177 -12.04 -5.69 5.84
N GLY A 178 -11.32 -6.80 5.68
CA GLY A 178 -10.37 -6.96 4.59
C GLY A 178 -9.79 -8.35 4.50
N LEU A 179 -9.17 -8.66 3.37
CA LEU A 179 -8.53 -9.94 3.14
C LEU A 179 -7.08 -9.89 3.62
N THR A 180 -6.72 -10.75 4.57
CA THR A 180 -5.34 -10.89 5.04
C THR A 180 -4.62 -11.97 4.26
N LEU A 181 -3.43 -11.63 3.75
CA LEU A 181 -2.54 -12.48 2.97
C LEU A 181 -1.17 -12.55 3.65
N ARG A 182 -0.47 -13.67 3.50
CA ARG A 182 0.92 -13.81 3.90
C ARG A 182 1.83 -13.90 2.66
N TYR A 183 2.93 -13.18 2.69
CA TYR A 183 3.91 -13.18 1.58
C TYR A 183 4.47 -14.58 1.33
N GLU A 184 4.72 -15.34 2.37
CA GLU A 184 5.23 -16.70 2.30
C GLU A 184 4.25 -17.62 1.56
N GLU A 185 2.96 -17.51 1.87
CA GLU A 185 1.89 -18.25 1.16
C GLU A 185 1.75 -17.77 -0.28
N LEU A 186 1.79 -16.46 -0.52
CA LEU A 186 1.74 -15.89 -1.87
C LEU A 186 2.86 -16.45 -2.77
N THR A 187 4.04 -16.70 -2.22
CA THR A 187 5.17 -17.24 -2.99
C THR A 187 5.17 -18.75 -3.10
N ALA A 188 4.61 -19.47 -2.12
CA ALA A 188 4.52 -20.93 -2.14
C ALA A 188 3.31 -21.42 -2.94
N GLU A 189 2.17 -20.74 -2.83
CA GLU A 189 0.89 -21.12 -3.43
C GLU A 189 0.26 -19.93 -4.19
N PRO A 190 0.95 -19.36 -5.19
CA PRO A 190 0.51 -18.10 -5.81
C PRO A 190 -0.86 -18.22 -6.49
N GLU A 191 -1.19 -19.38 -7.06
CA GLU A 191 -2.49 -19.61 -7.65
C GLU A 191 -3.60 -19.55 -6.60
N ARG A 192 -3.45 -20.25 -5.47
CA ARG A 192 -4.45 -20.25 -4.40
C ARG A 192 -4.69 -18.84 -3.89
N ILE A 193 -3.62 -18.12 -3.54
CA ILE A 193 -3.72 -16.77 -2.98
C ILE A 193 -4.32 -15.77 -3.98
N THR A 194 -3.94 -15.85 -5.26
CA THR A 194 -4.53 -14.96 -6.27
C THR A 194 -5.99 -15.30 -6.55
N ARG A 195 -6.40 -16.58 -6.46
CA ARG A 195 -7.83 -16.97 -6.50
C ARG A 195 -8.62 -16.39 -5.36
N ASP A 196 -8.09 -16.45 -4.13
CA ASP A 196 -8.73 -15.87 -2.95
C ASP A 196 -8.91 -14.35 -3.11
N VAL A 197 -7.89 -13.65 -3.63
CA VAL A 197 -7.99 -12.22 -3.92
C VAL A 197 -9.03 -11.94 -5.00
N CYS A 198 -9.06 -12.68 -6.09
CA CYS A 198 -10.06 -12.50 -7.16
C CYS A 198 -11.48 -12.71 -6.63
N ALA A 199 -11.70 -13.77 -5.83
CA ALA A 199 -12.99 -14.03 -5.18
C ALA A 199 -13.41 -12.87 -4.27
N TYR A 200 -12.50 -12.35 -3.45
CA TYR A 200 -12.73 -11.19 -2.59
C TYR A 200 -13.06 -9.92 -3.40
N LEU A 201 -12.40 -9.72 -4.52
CA LEU A 201 -12.64 -8.58 -5.41
C LEU A 201 -13.91 -8.74 -6.26
N GLY A 202 -14.43 -9.97 -6.42
CA GLY A 202 -15.61 -10.25 -7.22
C GLY A 202 -15.33 -10.41 -8.72
N VAL A 203 -14.15 -10.93 -9.06
CA VAL A 203 -13.75 -11.24 -10.44
C VAL A 203 -13.36 -12.71 -10.59
N ALA A 204 -13.50 -13.25 -11.81
CA ALA A 204 -12.98 -14.58 -12.13
C ALA A 204 -11.44 -14.55 -12.10
N TRP A 205 -10.83 -15.62 -11.63
CA TRP A 205 -9.38 -15.74 -11.65
C TRP A 205 -8.87 -16.05 -13.07
N GLU A 206 -7.72 -15.49 -13.40
CA GLU A 206 -7.05 -15.66 -14.69
C GLU A 206 -5.65 -16.27 -14.49
N PRO A 207 -5.31 -17.40 -15.16
CA PRO A 207 -3.99 -18.03 -15.01
C PRO A 207 -2.84 -17.12 -15.48
N GLU A 208 -3.09 -16.18 -16.37
CA GLU A 208 -2.15 -15.20 -16.88
C GLU A 208 -1.59 -14.29 -15.77
N MET A 209 -2.32 -14.15 -14.66
CA MET A 209 -1.84 -13.39 -13.48
C MET A 209 -0.50 -13.91 -12.96
N LEU A 210 -0.23 -15.22 -13.08
CA LEU A 210 0.99 -15.84 -12.57
C LEU A 210 2.22 -15.57 -13.45
N ASP A 211 2.01 -15.14 -14.68
CA ASP A 211 3.08 -14.79 -15.62
C ASP A 211 3.17 -13.28 -15.83
N TYR A 212 3.45 -12.57 -14.74
CA TYR A 212 3.47 -11.11 -14.75
C TYR A 212 4.55 -10.52 -15.67
N SER A 213 5.51 -11.30 -16.12
CA SER A 213 6.54 -10.86 -17.06
C SER A 213 6.01 -10.57 -18.46
N LYS A 214 4.89 -11.18 -18.83
CA LYS A 214 4.26 -11.01 -20.15
C LYS A 214 3.34 -9.80 -20.23
N HIS A 215 3.13 -9.11 -19.11
CA HIS A 215 2.21 -7.98 -19.03
C HIS A 215 2.96 -6.65 -18.86
N ASP A 216 2.37 -5.58 -19.37
CA ASP A 216 2.91 -4.24 -19.13
C ASP A 216 2.77 -3.85 -17.66
N GLN A 217 3.86 -3.88 -16.96
CA GLN A 217 3.98 -3.54 -15.55
C GLN A 217 4.34 -2.06 -15.32
N GLY A 218 4.43 -1.28 -16.39
CA GLY A 218 4.94 0.09 -16.38
C GLY A 218 6.46 0.15 -16.22
N ARG A 219 7.00 1.35 -16.24
CA ARG A 219 8.44 1.57 -16.10
C ARG A 219 8.89 1.31 -14.65
N PHE A 220 10.04 0.69 -14.50
CA PHE A 220 10.73 0.58 -13.21
C PHE A 220 11.39 1.92 -12.85
N VAL A 221 10.64 2.79 -12.18
CA VAL A 221 11.12 4.11 -11.77
C VAL A 221 11.87 4.01 -10.43
N PRO A 222 13.00 4.71 -10.25
CA PRO A 222 13.68 4.80 -8.96
C PRO A 222 12.73 5.27 -7.86
N ASN A 223 12.77 4.61 -6.71
CA ASN A 223 11.98 4.89 -5.51
C ASN A 223 10.45 4.65 -5.63
N LEU A 224 9.98 4.05 -6.72
CA LEU A 224 8.60 3.61 -6.88
C LEU A 224 8.55 2.07 -6.95
N GLY A 225 8.41 1.43 -5.79
CA GLY A 225 8.37 -0.02 -5.66
C GLY A 225 9.72 -0.72 -5.65
N ASP A 226 9.68 -2.05 -5.58
CA ASP A 226 10.87 -2.90 -5.61
C ASP A 226 11.38 -3.10 -7.05
N ARG A 227 12.69 -2.95 -7.24
CA ARG A 227 13.39 -3.13 -8.52
C ARG A 227 14.49 -4.19 -8.42
N SER A 228 14.35 -5.10 -7.46
CA SER A 228 15.31 -6.20 -7.31
C SER A 228 15.37 -7.06 -8.58
N ASP A 229 16.46 -7.76 -8.77
CA ASP A 229 16.61 -8.68 -9.88
C ASP A 229 15.60 -9.83 -9.77
N THR A 230 15.17 -10.17 -8.56
CA THR A 230 14.09 -11.12 -8.29
C THR A 230 12.79 -10.67 -8.97
N ILE A 231 12.38 -9.42 -8.76
CA ILE A 231 11.17 -8.87 -9.39
C ILE A 231 11.31 -8.77 -10.91
N LYS A 232 12.48 -8.33 -11.39
CA LYS A 232 12.75 -8.20 -12.83
C LYS A 232 12.85 -9.54 -13.55
N SER A 233 13.14 -10.63 -12.83
CA SER A 233 13.22 -11.97 -13.41
C SER A 233 11.91 -12.47 -14.01
N GLY A 234 10.78 -11.84 -13.64
CA GLY A 234 9.45 -12.26 -14.07
C GLY A 234 8.97 -13.57 -13.45
N ARG A 235 9.69 -14.09 -12.46
CA ARG A 235 9.39 -15.37 -11.82
C ARG A 235 9.08 -15.19 -10.35
N ILE A 236 8.06 -15.88 -9.87
CA ILE A 236 7.77 -15.97 -8.44
C ILE A 236 8.82 -16.87 -7.81
N GLN A 237 9.56 -16.35 -6.84
CA GLN A 237 10.58 -17.12 -6.12
C GLN A 237 10.08 -17.38 -4.70
N PRO A 238 10.28 -18.61 -4.16
CA PRO A 238 9.90 -18.94 -2.80
C PRO A 238 10.50 -17.95 -1.79
N ALA A 239 9.71 -17.57 -0.81
CA ALA A 239 10.20 -16.81 0.33
C ALA A 239 11.22 -17.63 1.12
N ARG A 240 12.14 -16.95 1.80
CA ARG A 240 12.95 -17.59 2.83
C ARG A 240 12.07 -17.94 4.01
N THR A 241 12.24 -19.14 4.54
CA THR A 241 11.64 -19.55 5.81
C THR A 241 12.47 -19.01 6.96
N PHE A 242 11.80 -18.71 8.07
CA PHE A 242 12.40 -18.26 9.31
C PHE A 242 11.80 -19.12 10.42
N ASP A 243 12.53 -20.16 10.79
CA ASP A 243 12.06 -21.18 11.75
C ASP A 243 12.30 -20.77 13.20
N ASN A 244 12.93 -19.62 13.44
CA ASN A 244 13.28 -19.15 14.77
C ASN A 244 12.95 -17.68 14.97
N THR A 245 12.04 -17.41 15.91
CA THR A 245 11.70 -16.05 16.34
C THR A 245 12.64 -15.52 17.43
N ASP A 246 13.55 -16.34 17.96
CA ASP A 246 14.46 -15.96 19.07
C ASP A 246 15.45 -14.85 18.72
N ALA A 247 15.68 -14.62 17.42
CA ALA A 247 16.51 -13.52 16.93
C ALA A 247 15.77 -12.17 16.84
N LEU A 248 14.44 -12.17 17.06
CA LEU A 248 13.62 -10.98 17.02
C LEU A 248 13.66 -10.23 18.36
N SER A 249 13.57 -8.89 18.29
CA SER A 249 13.25 -8.15 19.51
C SER A 249 11.86 -8.57 20.05
N PRO A 250 11.63 -8.44 21.36
CA PRO A 250 10.35 -8.86 21.96
C PRO A 250 9.13 -8.28 21.24
N GLU A 251 9.20 -7.00 20.84
CA GLU A 251 8.12 -6.32 20.13
C GLU A 251 7.85 -6.92 18.74
N LEU A 252 8.90 -7.27 17.98
CA LEU A 252 8.74 -7.95 16.70
C LEU A 252 8.23 -9.37 16.84
N ALA A 253 8.62 -10.09 17.90
CA ALA A 253 8.13 -11.43 18.22
C ALA A 253 6.62 -11.41 18.51
N GLU A 254 6.10 -10.37 19.18
CA GLU A 254 4.66 -10.19 19.38
C GLU A 254 3.91 -10.08 18.04
N TYR A 255 4.43 -9.31 17.07
CA TYR A 255 3.82 -9.25 15.73
C TYR A 255 3.93 -10.60 15.00
N ALA A 256 5.06 -11.29 15.08
CA ALA A 256 5.20 -12.61 14.48
C ALA A 256 4.11 -13.55 14.98
N LYS A 257 3.93 -13.63 16.31
CA LYS A 257 2.90 -14.44 16.95
C LYS A 257 1.48 -13.99 16.56
N ALA A 258 1.20 -12.68 16.59
CA ALA A 258 -0.11 -12.13 16.24
C ALA A 258 -0.50 -12.43 14.79
N TRP A 259 0.50 -12.56 13.89
CA TRP A 259 0.31 -12.88 12.48
C TRP A 259 0.40 -14.37 12.18
N GLY A 260 0.57 -15.21 13.21
CA GLY A 260 0.60 -16.66 13.12
C GLY A 260 1.90 -17.21 12.53
N TYR A 261 3.00 -16.52 12.71
CA TYR A 261 4.34 -17.06 12.54
C TYR A 261 4.81 -17.64 13.87
N SER A 262 5.18 -18.91 13.87
CA SER A 262 5.70 -19.64 15.06
C SER A 262 7.22 -19.64 15.06
#